data_8486749b20dc378dd0a114cb2eedf38d
#
_entry.id   8486749b20dc378dd0a114cb2eedf38d
#
_cell.length_a   1.000
_cell.length_b   1.000
_cell.length_c   1.000
_cell.angle_alpha   90.00
_cell.angle_beta   90.00
_cell.angle_gamma   90.00
#
_symmetry.space_group_name_H-M   'P 1'
#
loop_
_entity.id
_entity.type
_entity.pdbx_description
1 polymer ?
#
loop_
_entity_poly.entity_id
_entity_poly.type
_entity_poly.pdbx_seq_one_letter_code
_entity_poly.pdbx_strand_id
1 'polypeptide(L)'
;MSKWGMNTLSLYVQRNEEVISADSRSLISKRYCTVTSAMNREFWNITSDRQNSIYVGSYGRGTAIDTSDIDILMSLPESYYNQFNSVYGNGQSRLLQVVRQAILVRYPRSEVRADGQVVKINFSDGMFFEILPAFKNWDGSYRYPDTNMGGNWRSTNPKAEQDAMKNKNISSIK
;
A
#
# COMPACT_ATOMS: atom_id res chain seq x y z
N MET A 1 -36.41 29.29 -8.26
CA MET A 1 -35.24 28.41 -8.08
C MET A 1 -33.97 29.25 -8.12
N SER A 2 -33.28 29.35 -7.03
CA SER A 2 -32.06 30.17 -6.94
C SER A 2 -30.91 29.52 -7.68
N LYS A 3 -30.19 30.32 -8.47
CA LYS A 3 -28.99 29.95 -9.21
C LYS A 3 -27.82 29.41 -8.33
N TRP A 4 -28.00 29.38 -7.01
CA TRP A 4 -26.96 29.04 -6.04
C TRP A 4 -26.82 27.53 -5.75
N GLY A 5 -27.85 26.73 -6.02
CA GLY A 5 -27.84 25.31 -5.72
C GLY A 5 -27.03 24.44 -6.71
N MET A 6 -26.97 24.87 -7.97
CA MET A 6 -26.27 24.07 -9.00
C MET A 6 -24.75 24.30 -9.02
N ASN A 7 -24.31 25.52 -8.69
CA ASN A 7 -22.86 25.83 -8.72
C ASN A 7 -22.08 25.20 -7.56
N THR A 8 -22.70 25.01 -6.41
CA THR A 8 -22.03 24.43 -5.24
C THR A 8 -21.89 22.91 -5.36
N LEU A 9 -22.89 22.25 -5.92
CA LEU A 9 -22.83 20.82 -6.21
C LEU A 9 -21.86 20.51 -7.37
N SER A 10 -21.87 21.34 -8.41
CA SER A 10 -20.95 21.21 -9.55
C SER A 10 -19.49 21.44 -9.12
N LEU A 11 -19.23 22.43 -8.26
CA LEU A 11 -17.90 22.68 -7.69
C LEU A 11 -17.46 21.60 -6.71
N TYR A 12 -18.40 20.98 -5.96
CA TYR A 12 -18.10 19.88 -5.06
C TYR A 12 -17.81 18.58 -5.83
N VAL A 13 -18.55 18.31 -6.90
CA VAL A 13 -18.31 17.19 -7.81
C VAL A 13 -17.00 17.40 -8.58
N GLN A 14 -16.73 18.61 -9.10
CA GLN A 14 -15.45 18.93 -9.74
C GLN A 14 -14.26 18.82 -8.77
N ARG A 15 -14.38 19.26 -7.51
CA ARG A 15 -13.34 19.07 -6.49
C ARG A 15 -13.09 17.60 -6.16
N ASN A 16 -14.10 16.75 -6.27
CA ASN A 16 -13.94 15.30 -6.08
C ASN A 16 -13.43 14.58 -7.34
N GLU A 17 -13.51 15.21 -8.52
CA GLU A 17 -12.96 14.67 -9.78
C GLU A 17 -11.51 15.12 -10.06
N GLU A 18 -11.05 16.22 -9.44
CA GLU A 18 -9.64 16.68 -9.50
C GLU A 18 -8.72 15.93 -8.53
N VAL A 19 -9.03 14.68 -8.23
CA VAL A 19 -8.46 14.00 -7.08
C VAL A 19 -7.00 13.64 -7.29
N ILE A 20 -6.62 13.21 -8.47
CA ILE A 20 -5.22 12.94 -8.84
C ILE A 20 -5.05 13.20 -10.33
N SER A 21 -4.07 14.03 -10.71
CA SER A 21 -3.80 14.35 -12.11
C SER A 21 -3.41 13.10 -12.93
N ALA A 22 -3.61 13.16 -14.25
CA ALA A 22 -3.20 12.08 -15.15
C ALA A 22 -1.70 11.79 -15.06
N ASP A 23 -0.88 12.84 -14.93
CA ASP A 23 0.58 12.73 -14.79
C ASP A 23 0.95 12.08 -13.45
N SER A 24 0.30 12.46 -12.36
CA SER A 24 0.49 11.83 -11.04
C SER A 24 0.10 10.36 -11.07
N ARG A 25 -1.03 10.00 -11.70
CA ARG A 25 -1.43 8.59 -11.85
C ARG A 25 -0.42 7.78 -12.66
N SER A 26 0.10 8.33 -13.74
CA SER A 26 1.13 7.69 -14.55
C SER A 26 2.40 7.44 -13.74
N LEU A 27 2.84 8.45 -12.97
CA LEU A 27 4.01 8.34 -12.12
C LEU A 27 3.82 7.33 -10.98
N ILE A 28 2.65 7.31 -10.33
CA ILE A 28 2.28 6.32 -9.33
C ILE A 28 2.36 4.91 -9.92
N SER A 29 1.76 4.69 -11.10
CA SER A 29 1.78 3.39 -11.78
C SER A 29 3.21 2.94 -12.10
N LYS A 30 4.06 3.83 -12.61
CA LYS A 30 5.46 3.53 -12.91
C LYS A 30 6.24 3.14 -11.64
N ARG A 31 6.07 3.87 -10.57
CA ARG A 31 6.73 3.58 -9.28
C ARG A 31 6.22 2.29 -8.66
N TYR A 32 4.91 2.06 -8.72
CA TYR A 32 4.31 0.80 -8.30
C TYR A 32 4.92 -0.41 -9.03
N CYS A 33 5.00 -0.35 -10.35
CA CYS A 33 5.62 -1.41 -11.15
C CYS A 33 7.10 -1.63 -10.77
N THR A 34 7.85 -0.56 -10.54
CA THR A 34 9.27 -0.65 -10.15
C THR A 34 9.44 -1.29 -8.78
N VAL A 35 8.66 -0.88 -7.79
CA VAL A 35 8.69 -1.45 -6.44
C VAL A 35 8.26 -2.92 -6.47
N THR A 36 7.15 -3.22 -7.15
CA THR A 36 6.66 -4.61 -7.29
C THR A 36 7.68 -5.52 -7.96
N SER A 37 8.33 -5.06 -9.03
CA SER A 37 9.39 -5.81 -9.70
C SER A 37 10.59 -6.07 -8.79
N ALA A 38 11.02 -5.08 -8.00
CA ALA A 38 12.12 -5.24 -7.05
C ALA A 38 11.78 -6.30 -5.99
N MET A 39 10.60 -6.24 -5.42
CA MET A 39 10.11 -7.20 -4.42
C MET A 39 9.94 -8.61 -5.01
N ASN A 40 9.39 -8.72 -6.20
CA ASN A 40 9.22 -10.01 -6.86
C ASN A 40 10.56 -10.69 -7.20
N ARG A 41 11.55 -9.92 -7.60
CA ARG A 41 12.91 -10.46 -7.83
C ARG A 41 13.53 -11.00 -6.56
N GLU A 42 13.45 -10.23 -5.49
CA GLU A 42 14.08 -10.59 -4.22
C GLU A 42 13.39 -11.79 -3.55
N PHE A 43 12.06 -11.77 -3.47
CA PHE A 43 11.32 -12.71 -2.63
C PHE A 43 10.73 -13.90 -3.40
N TRP A 44 10.32 -13.70 -4.64
CA TRP A 44 9.66 -14.73 -5.46
C TRP A 44 10.55 -15.28 -6.58
N ASN A 45 11.70 -14.65 -6.83
CA ASN A 45 12.57 -14.97 -7.95
C ASN A 45 11.86 -14.95 -9.32
N ILE A 46 10.97 -13.97 -9.50
CA ILE A 46 10.24 -13.73 -10.76
C ILE A 46 10.41 -12.30 -11.23
N THR A 47 10.14 -12.04 -12.51
CA THR A 47 10.33 -10.73 -13.15
C THR A 47 9.04 -9.91 -13.30
N SER A 48 7.93 -10.35 -12.71
CA SER A 48 6.65 -9.63 -12.80
C SER A 48 6.68 -8.28 -12.06
N ASP A 49 6.13 -7.27 -12.69
CA ASP A 49 5.95 -5.93 -12.13
C ASP A 49 4.54 -5.67 -11.57
N ARG A 50 3.68 -6.70 -11.54
CA ARG A 50 2.28 -6.60 -11.13
C ARG A 50 1.81 -7.70 -10.18
N GLN A 51 2.40 -8.89 -10.25
CA GLN A 51 2.00 -10.00 -9.38
C GLN A 51 2.39 -9.74 -7.93
N ASN A 52 1.65 -10.35 -7.01
CA ASN A 52 1.89 -10.35 -5.56
C ASN A 52 1.75 -8.98 -4.88
N SER A 53 1.23 -7.97 -5.57
CA SER A 53 1.00 -6.65 -4.99
C SER A 53 -0.39 -6.13 -5.32
N ILE A 54 -0.93 -5.33 -4.42
CA ILE A 54 -2.20 -4.62 -4.60
C ILE A 54 -2.12 -3.23 -3.97
N TYR A 55 -2.78 -2.26 -4.58
CA TYR A 55 -3.05 -0.99 -3.90
C TYR A 55 -4.05 -1.21 -2.78
N VAL A 56 -3.77 -0.62 -1.64
CA VAL A 56 -4.66 -0.58 -0.47
C VAL A 56 -4.83 0.87 -0.02
N GLY A 57 -5.40 1.11 1.16
CA GLY A 57 -5.62 2.46 1.65
C GLY A 57 -6.54 3.29 0.75
N SER A 58 -6.40 4.61 0.77
CA SER A 58 -7.25 5.53 0.02
C SER A 58 -7.12 5.38 -1.49
N TYR A 59 -5.91 5.18 -2.00
CA TYR A 59 -5.69 4.96 -3.45
C TYR A 59 -6.36 3.68 -3.93
N GLY A 60 -6.19 2.58 -3.20
CA GLY A 60 -6.84 1.30 -3.52
C GLY A 60 -8.37 1.37 -3.47
N ARG A 61 -8.93 2.23 -2.63
CA ARG A 61 -10.38 2.46 -2.53
C ARG A 61 -10.92 3.48 -3.53
N GLY A 62 -10.06 4.16 -4.30
CA GLY A 62 -10.44 5.23 -5.21
C GLY A 62 -10.87 6.54 -4.52
N THR A 63 -10.45 6.75 -3.27
CA THR A 63 -10.76 7.94 -2.47
C THR A 63 -9.55 8.83 -2.20
N ALA A 64 -8.40 8.53 -2.83
CA ALA A 64 -7.17 9.28 -2.66
C ALA A 64 -7.28 10.70 -3.24
N ILE A 65 -6.52 11.60 -2.64
CA ILE A 65 -6.26 12.96 -3.12
C ILE A 65 -4.76 13.11 -3.43
N ASP A 66 -4.35 14.14 -4.15
CA ASP A 66 -2.95 14.35 -4.60
C ASP A 66 -1.90 14.31 -3.47
N THR A 67 -2.31 14.63 -2.24
CA THR A 67 -1.45 14.61 -1.05
C THR A 67 -1.50 13.31 -0.27
N SER A 68 -2.26 12.30 -0.74
CA SER A 68 -2.37 11.01 -0.06
C SER A 68 -1.12 10.17 -0.28
N ASP A 69 -0.76 9.40 0.76
CA ASP A 69 0.23 8.36 0.64
C ASP A 69 -0.29 7.22 -0.25
N ILE A 70 0.61 6.59 -0.97
CA ILE A 70 0.26 5.42 -1.79
C ILE A 70 0.61 4.17 -0.99
N ASP A 71 -0.43 3.44 -0.58
CA ASP A 71 -0.30 2.23 0.19
C ASP A 71 -0.32 1.00 -0.71
N ILE A 72 0.70 0.16 -0.59
CA ILE A 72 0.84 -1.09 -1.35
C ILE A 72 0.98 -2.24 -0.36
N LEU A 73 0.09 -3.23 -0.46
CA LEU A 73 0.29 -4.52 0.19
C LEU A 73 1.08 -5.42 -0.77
N MET A 74 2.23 -5.92 -0.30
CA MET A 74 3.09 -6.83 -1.03
C MET A 74 3.07 -8.21 -0.38
N SER A 75 2.50 -9.19 -1.08
CA SER A 75 2.47 -10.58 -0.63
C SER A 75 3.84 -11.22 -0.77
N LEU A 76 4.31 -11.85 0.29
CA LEU A 76 5.58 -12.58 0.34
C LEU A 76 5.33 -14.09 0.47
N PRO A 77 6.29 -14.94 0.03
CA PRO A 77 6.23 -16.38 0.23
C PRO A 77 6.16 -16.76 1.72
N GLU A 78 5.37 -17.78 2.05
CA GLU A 78 5.20 -18.28 3.41
C GLU A 78 6.52 -18.70 4.08
N SER A 79 7.51 -19.10 3.29
CA SER A 79 8.85 -19.46 3.80
C SER A 79 9.50 -18.31 4.57
N TYR A 80 9.27 -17.07 4.14
CA TYR A 80 9.78 -15.89 4.86
C TYR A 80 9.03 -15.64 6.17
N TYR A 81 7.73 -15.92 6.23
CA TYR A 81 7.02 -15.90 7.51
C TYR A 81 7.65 -16.88 8.49
N ASN A 82 7.84 -18.12 8.08
CA ASN A 82 8.44 -19.15 8.93
C ASN A 82 9.85 -18.76 9.37
N GLN A 83 10.66 -18.21 8.47
CA GLN A 83 12.01 -17.75 8.77
C GLN A 83 12.01 -16.66 9.84
N PHE A 84 11.24 -15.60 9.67
CA PHE A 84 11.27 -14.44 10.57
C PHE A 84 10.47 -14.66 11.85
N ASN A 85 9.45 -15.52 11.83
CA ASN A 85 8.72 -15.90 13.03
C ASN A 85 9.56 -16.77 13.99
N SER A 86 10.52 -17.53 13.46
CA SER A 86 11.43 -18.37 14.25
C SER A 86 12.66 -17.65 14.79
N VAL A 87 12.87 -16.39 14.40
CA VAL A 87 14.03 -15.61 14.87
C VAL A 87 13.87 -15.21 16.32
N TYR A 88 14.92 -15.39 17.11
CA TYR A 88 14.98 -14.85 18.46
C TYR A 88 15.01 -13.32 18.42
N GLY A 89 14.13 -12.68 19.18
CA GLY A 89 13.95 -11.23 19.20
C GLY A 89 12.90 -10.74 18.22
N ASN A 90 13.05 -9.52 17.70
CA ASN A 90 12.10 -8.89 16.82
C ASN A 90 12.32 -9.30 15.35
N GLY A 91 11.78 -10.47 14.96
CA GLY A 91 11.85 -10.96 13.58
C GLY A 91 11.12 -10.08 12.60
N GLN A 92 10.04 -9.41 13.02
CA GLN A 92 9.27 -8.46 12.23
C GLN A 92 10.13 -7.26 11.80
N SER A 93 10.92 -6.72 12.73
CA SER A 93 11.87 -5.65 12.40
C SER A 93 12.92 -6.12 11.39
N ARG A 94 13.43 -7.33 11.52
CA ARG A 94 14.38 -7.90 10.56
C ARG A 94 13.76 -8.08 9.17
N LEU A 95 12.51 -8.53 9.10
CA LEU A 95 11.78 -8.61 7.82
C LEU A 95 11.68 -7.24 7.15
N LEU A 96 11.29 -6.20 7.90
CA LEU A 96 11.20 -4.86 7.32
C LEU A 96 12.56 -4.34 6.81
N GLN A 97 13.67 -4.70 7.47
CA GLN A 97 15.00 -4.33 6.98
C GLN A 97 15.36 -5.06 5.66
N VAL A 98 15.00 -6.32 5.50
CA VAL A 98 15.21 -7.06 4.25
C VAL A 98 14.37 -6.46 3.13
N VAL A 99 13.12 -6.12 3.39
CA VAL A 99 12.24 -5.41 2.43
C VAL A 99 12.83 -4.05 2.05
N ARG A 100 13.31 -3.29 3.03
CA ARG A 100 13.98 -2.01 2.79
C ARG A 100 15.19 -2.16 1.85
N GLN A 101 16.04 -3.16 2.08
CA GLN A 101 17.20 -3.41 1.22
C GLN A 101 16.79 -3.77 -0.22
N ALA A 102 15.75 -4.58 -0.40
CA ALA A 102 15.23 -4.93 -1.73
C ALA A 102 14.77 -3.68 -2.51
N ILE A 103 14.12 -2.74 -1.83
CA ILE A 103 13.68 -1.48 -2.43
C ILE A 103 14.87 -0.57 -2.77
N LEU A 104 15.86 -0.47 -1.89
CA LEU A 104 17.07 0.34 -2.10
C LEU A 104 17.88 -0.09 -3.32
N VAL A 105 17.81 -1.33 -3.75
CA VAL A 105 18.44 -1.79 -5.00
C VAL A 105 17.95 -0.98 -6.21
N ARG A 106 16.68 -0.58 -6.22
CA ARG A 106 16.08 0.21 -7.31
C ARG A 106 16.05 1.71 -7.03
N TYR A 107 16.00 2.09 -5.77
CA TYR A 107 15.93 3.48 -5.33
C TYR A 107 17.08 3.82 -4.37
N PRO A 108 18.37 3.69 -4.80
CA PRO A 108 19.52 3.86 -3.90
C PRO A 108 19.69 5.29 -3.39
N ARG A 109 19.06 6.27 -4.03
CA ARG A 109 19.13 7.69 -3.67
C ARG A 109 17.87 8.20 -2.98
N SER A 110 16.83 7.37 -2.87
CA SER A 110 15.60 7.75 -2.17
C SER A 110 15.74 7.51 -0.68
N GLU A 111 15.01 8.29 0.10
CA GLU A 111 14.87 8.02 1.52
C GLU A 111 13.94 6.82 1.71
N VAL A 112 14.49 5.69 2.17
CA VAL A 112 13.75 4.46 2.42
C VAL A 112 13.93 4.06 3.88
N ARG A 113 12.81 3.98 4.63
CA ARG A 113 12.80 3.68 6.07
C ARG A 113 11.85 2.55 6.40
N ALA A 114 12.27 1.68 7.32
CA ALA A 114 11.37 0.78 8.02
C ALA A 114 10.72 1.51 9.20
N ASP A 115 9.40 1.45 9.32
CA ASP A 115 8.65 2.16 10.35
C ASP A 115 7.40 1.35 10.77
N GLY A 116 7.42 0.87 12.00
CA GLY A 116 6.30 0.14 12.59
C GLY A 116 5.90 -1.12 11.82
N GLN A 117 5.07 -0.98 10.83
CA GLN A 117 4.46 -2.08 10.07
C GLN A 117 4.87 -2.06 8.59
N VAL A 118 5.45 -0.96 8.12
CA VAL A 118 5.67 -0.69 6.70
C VAL A 118 7.11 -0.29 6.41
N VAL A 119 7.46 -0.33 5.13
CA VAL A 119 8.63 0.36 4.60
C VAL A 119 8.15 1.57 3.82
N LYS A 120 8.62 2.75 4.21
CA LYS A 120 8.26 4.04 3.60
C LYS A 120 9.31 4.44 2.58
N ILE A 121 8.85 4.92 1.44
CA ILE A 121 9.68 5.54 0.40
C ILE A 121 9.26 6.99 0.27
N ASN A 122 10.19 7.91 0.51
CA ASN A 122 9.99 9.33 0.30
C ASN A 122 10.73 9.75 -0.98
N PHE A 123 9.98 10.12 -2.01
CA PHE A 123 10.54 10.60 -3.26
C PHE A 123 10.82 12.09 -3.20
N SER A 124 11.80 12.56 -3.96
CA SER A 124 12.24 13.96 -3.99
C SER A 124 11.17 14.96 -4.43
N ASP A 125 10.13 14.49 -5.12
CA ASP A 125 8.97 15.31 -5.53
C ASP A 125 7.87 15.39 -4.46
N GLY A 126 8.10 14.79 -3.27
CA GLY A 126 7.15 14.78 -2.15
C GLY A 126 6.13 13.66 -2.17
N MET A 127 6.16 12.77 -3.16
CA MET A 127 5.31 11.58 -3.16
C MET A 127 5.81 10.55 -2.15
N PHE A 128 4.89 9.95 -1.40
CA PHE A 128 5.17 8.89 -0.43
C PHE A 128 4.55 7.57 -0.84
N PHE A 129 5.33 6.51 -0.70
CA PHE A 129 4.83 5.14 -0.78
C PHE A 129 5.03 4.45 0.56
N GLU A 130 4.02 3.71 1.00
CA GLU A 130 4.10 2.79 2.12
C GLU A 130 3.91 1.35 1.64
N ILE A 131 4.90 0.52 1.88
CA ILE A 131 4.90 -0.88 1.47
C ILE A 131 4.64 -1.73 2.71
N LEU A 132 3.49 -2.40 2.75
CA LEU A 132 3.12 -3.36 3.78
C LEU A 132 3.49 -4.77 3.29
N PRO A 133 4.59 -5.38 3.75
CA PRO A 133 4.85 -6.78 3.46
C PRO A 133 3.86 -7.66 4.22
N ALA A 134 3.31 -8.66 3.57
CA ALA A 134 2.26 -9.47 4.17
C ALA A 134 2.30 -10.91 3.65
N PHE A 135 1.68 -11.82 4.40
CA PHE A 135 1.57 -13.23 4.09
C PHE A 135 0.11 -13.60 3.95
N LYS A 136 -0.26 -14.11 2.78
CA LYS A 136 -1.64 -14.46 2.47
C LYS A 136 -2.09 -15.71 3.24
N ASN A 137 -3.22 -15.61 3.95
CA ASN A 137 -3.87 -16.73 4.60
C ASN A 137 -4.78 -17.47 3.60
N TRP A 138 -5.15 -18.70 3.93
CA TRP A 138 -6.06 -19.51 3.12
C TRP A 138 -7.46 -18.91 2.95
N ASP A 139 -7.91 -18.07 3.89
CA ASP A 139 -9.21 -17.38 3.87
C ASP A 139 -9.19 -16.08 3.08
N GLY A 140 -8.04 -15.72 2.48
CA GLY A 140 -7.84 -14.48 1.72
C GLY A 140 -7.47 -13.25 2.55
N SER A 141 -7.42 -13.36 3.87
CA SER A 141 -6.81 -12.36 4.74
C SER A 141 -5.28 -12.41 4.68
N TYR A 142 -4.61 -11.44 5.31
CA TYR A 142 -3.16 -11.36 5.35
C TYR A 142 -2.67 -11.18 6.78
N ARG A 143 -1.53 -11.81 7.09
CA ARG A 143 -0.72 -11.50 8.27
C ARG A 143 0.35 -10.50 7.87
N TYR A 144 0.61 -9.52 8.71
CA TYR A 144 1.66 -8.52 8.47
C TYR A 144 2.44 -8.22 9.75
N PRO A 145 3.69 -7.74 9.61
CA PRO A 145 4.54 -7.46 10.77
C PRO A 145 4.10 -6.19 11.50
N ASP A 146 4.24 -6.21 12.81
CA ASP A 146 4.24 -5.02 13.67
C ASP A 146 5.47 -5.07 14.56
N THR A 147 6.37 -4.11 14.40
CA THR A 147 7.65 -4.08 15.12
C THR A 147 7.54 -3.51 16.52
N ASN A 148 6.39 -2.96 16.88
CA ASN A 148 6.17 -2.36 18.18
C ASN A 148 6.13 -3.42 19.30
N MET A 149 6.50 -3.03 20.50
CA MET A 149 6.45 -3.86 21.71
C MET A 149 7.15 -5.22 21.58
N GLY A 150 8.33 -5.24 20.93
CA GLY A 150 9.13 -6.44 20.74
C GLY A 150 8.76 -7.28 19.51
N GLY A 151 7.78 -6.85 18.75
CA GLY A 151 7.35 -7.47 17.51
C GLY A 151 6.20 -8.48 17.68
N ASN A 152 5.23 -8.36 16.81
CA ASN A 152 4.15 -9.34 16.68
C ASN A 152 3.59 -9.36 15.25
N TRP A 153 2.66 -10.28 14.98
CA TRP A 153 1.95 -10.37 13.70
C TRP A 153 0.51 -9.92 13.88
N ARG A 154 0.04 -9.08 12.95
CA ARG A 154 -1.35 -8.62 12.87
C ARG A 154 -2.03 -9.16 11.64
N SER A 155 -3.35 -9.02 11.56
CA SER A 155 -4.15 -9.45 10.42
C SER A 155 -4.93 -8.29 9.81
N THR A 156 -5.09 -8.34 8.48
CA THR A 156 -5.93 -7.43 7.71
C THR A 156 -6.64 -8.17 6.58
N ASN A 157 -7.80 -7.67 6.17
CA ASN A 157 -8.53 -8.17 5.02
C ASN A 157 -8.96 -7.02 4.11
N PRO A 158 -8.08 -6.53 3.22
CA PRO A 158 -8.37 -5.37 2.39
C PRO A 158 -9.61 -5.53 1.50
N LYS A 159 -9.87 -6.74 1.03
CA LYS A 159 -11.06 -7.03 0.21
C LYS A 159 -12.35 -6.88 1.03
N ALA A 160 -12.39 -7.44 2.21
CA ALA A 160 -13.56 -7.31 3.10
C ALA A 160 -13.81 -5.85 3.49
N GLU A 161 -12.75 -5.07 3.74
CA GLU A 161 -12.84 -3.65 4.03
C GLU A 161 -13.40 -2.86 2.85
N GLN A 162 -12.95 -3.13 1.62
CA GLN A 162 -13.48 -2.50 0.40
C GLN A 162 -14.94 -2.87 0.15
N ASP A 163 -15.32 -4.13 0.32
CA ASP A 163 -16.69 -4.61 0.13
C ASP A 163 -17.65 -4.00 1.18
N ALA A 164 -17.22 -3.89 2.43
CA ALA A 164 -17.99 -3.25 3.50
C ALA A 164 -18.25 -1.76 3.21
N MET A 165 -17.30 -1.03 2.64
CA MET A 165 -17.46 0.36 2.24
C MET A 165 -18.41 0.54 1.07
N LYS A 166 -18.35 -0.32 0.05
CA LYS A 166 -19.28 -0.32 -1.09
C LYS A 166 -20.72 -0.52 -0.60
N ASN A 167 -20.94 -1.45 0.31
CA ASN A 167 -22.27 -1.75 0.87
C ASN A 167 -22.82 -0.59 1.70
N LYS A 168 -21.99 0.14 2.47
CA LYS A 168 -22.39 1.35 3.18
C LYS A 168 -22.83 2.46 2.25
N ASN A 169 -22.11 2.68 1.15
CA ASN A 169 -22.47 3.70 0.17
C ASN A 169 -23.81 3.40 -0.54
N ILE A 170 -24.11 2.13 -0.80
CA ILE A 170 -25.40 1.71 -1.38
C ILE A 170 -26.55 1.91 -0.40
N SER A 171 -26.36 1.68 0.89
CA SER A 171 -27.41 1.87 1.92
C SER A 171 -27.66 3.34 2.26
N SER A 172 -26.74 4.25 1.93
CA SER A 172 -26.89 5.69 2.16
C SER A 172 -27.64 6.43 1.02
N ILE A 173 -28.00 5.73 -0.05
CA ILE A 173 -28.69 6.26 -1.24
C ILE A 173 -30.21 5.95 -1.22
N LYS A 174 -30.73 5.39 -0.12
CA LYS A 174 -32.18 5.14 0.06
C LYS A 174 -32.84 6.22 0.89
#